data_41cdf310a13459c3d69aafad7c739618
#
_entry.id   41cdf310a13459c3d69aafad7c739618
#
_cell.length_a   1.000
_cell.length_b   1.000
_cell.length_c   1.000
_cell.angle_alpha   90.00
_cell.angle_beta   90.00
_cell.angle_gamma   90.00
#
_symmetry.space_group_name_H-M   'P 1'
#
loop_
_entity.id
_entity.type
_entity.pdbx_description
1 polymer ?
#
loop_
_entity_poly.entity_id
_entity_poly.type
_entity_poly.pdbx_seq_one_letter_code
_entity_poly.pdbx_strand_id
1 'polypeptide(L)'
;MMATQILRMPVSVEGSVVECGSFKGGSAANLSLVCDLCHRKLEIFDSFAGLPEPFSTDKEHVLVDLHEIHIYAKGAFCGPLEEVRGNITKYGKISPCHFNVGYFDQTLPHFSSPCVLIFLDVDLLDSLQTCFTYLWPLLQNGCYVFTHEAHHMEIAGFFFQEEWWRSKMHCAAPGLIGAGTGLGLLPGSGGFRSALGYTVKNPNTHDFDLNRQYLEQSSPAL
;
A
#
# COMPACT_ATOMS: atom_id res chain seq x y z
N MET A 1 12.34 4.18 2.41
CA MET A 1 11.94 2.84 2.91
C MET A 1 11.66 1.89 1.76
N MET A 2 10.69 2.12 0.87
CA MET A 2 10.35 1.23 -0.25
C MET A 2 11.57 0.86 -1.11
N ALA A 3 12.32 1.86 -1.60
CA ALA A 3 13.54 1.64 -2.38
C ALA A 3 14.53 0.68 -1.69
N THR A 4 14.74 0.84 -0.38
CA THR A 4 15.63 -0.04 0.38
C THR A 4 15.13 -1.48 0.40
N GLN A 5 13.82 -1.70 0.51
CA GLN A 5 13.27 -3.05 0.49
C GLN A 5 13.40 -3.70 -0.89
N ILE A 6 13.17 -2.93 -1.97
CA ILE A 6 13.35 -3.43 -3.34
C ILE A 6 14.81 -3.82 -3.59
N LEU A 7 15.77 -2.94 -3.20
CA LEU A 7 17.21 -3.18 -3.37
C LEU A 7 17.73 -4.37 -2.56
N ARG A 8 17.14 -4.64 -1.39
CA ARG A 8 17.54 -5.77 -0.53
C ARG A 8 16.87 -7.08 -0.91
N MET A 9 15.85 -7.04 -1.78
CA MET A 9 15.14 -8.25 -2.19
C MET A 9 16.06 -9.15 -3.02
N PRO A 10 16.29 -10.41 -2.63
CA PRO A 10 17.08 -11.34 -3.41
C PRO A 10 16.54 -11.49 -4.84
N VAL A 11 17.43 -11.58 -5.82
CA VAL A 11 17.04 -11.77 -7.24
C VAL A 11 16.25 -13.06 -7.44
N SER A 12 16.50 -14.08 -6.60
CA SER A 12 15.78 -15.35 -6.62
C SER A 12 14.31 -15.26 -6.21
N VAL A 13 13.89 -14.17 -5.54
CA VAL A 13 12.49 -13.92 -5.23
C VAL A 13 11.86 -13.21 -6.42
N GLU A 14 11.15 -13.96 -7.24
CA GLU A 14 10.49 -13.43 -8.43
C GLU A 14 9.26 -12.58 -8.08
N GLY A 15 9.02 -11.55 -8.89
CA GLY A 15 7.83 -10.71 -8.80
C GLY A 15 8.08 -9.26 -9.18
N SER A 16 6.96 -8.59 -9.43
CA SER A 16 6.90 -7.17 -9.78
C SER A 16 6.75 -6.30 -8.53
N VAL A 17 7.17 -5.05 -8.66
CA VAL A 17 6.73 -3.98 -7.76
C VAL A 17 5.40 -3.47 -8.30
N VAL A 18 4.42 -3.29 -7.41
CA VAL A 18 3.08 -2.80 -7.76
C VAL A 18 2.82 -1.47 -7.07
N GLU A 19 2.29 -0.51 -7.81
CA GLU A 19 1.77 0.75 -7.30
C GLU A 19 0.30 0.88 -7.67
N CYS A 20 -0.55 1.13 -6.68
CA CYS A 20 -1.96 1.44 -6.87
C CYS A 20 -2.21 2.88 -6.43
N GLY A 21 -2.65 3.71 -7.37
CA GLY A 21 -2.74 5.15 -7.21
C GLY A 21 -1.39 5.82 -7.51
N SER A 22 -1.32 6.52 -8.63
CA SER A 22 -0.08 7.16 -9.08
C SER A 22 -0.20 8.69 -9.15
N PHE A 23 -1.43 9.22 -9.10
CA PHE A 23 -1.71 10.64 -9.29
C PHE A 23 -0.93 11.20 -10.48
N LYS A 24 0.02 12.10 -10.25
CA LYS A 24 0.89 12.68 -11.29
C LYS A 24 2.20 11.91 -11.53
N GLY A 25 2.36 10.73 -10.95
CA GLY A 25 3.49 9.83 -11.19
C GLY A 25 4.75 10.15 -10.41
N GLY A 26 4.67 10.88 -9.30
CA GLY A 26 5.84 11.26 -8.51
C GLY A 26 6.49 10.06 -7.80
N SER A 27 5.70 9.22 -7.15
CA SER A 27 6.13 7.95 -6.54
C SER A 27 6.56 6.95 -7.60
N ALA A 28 5.77 6.79 -8.67
CA ALA A 28 6.09 5.93 -9.80
C ALA A 28 7.44 6.26 -10.44
N ALA A 29 7.75 7.55 -10.62
CA ALA A 29 9.07 7.98 -11.14
C ALA A 29 10.22 7.51 -10.25
N ASN A 30 10.08 7.67 -8.92
CA ASN A 30 11.10 7.20 -7.98
C ASN A 30 11.21 5.67 -7.94
N LEU A 31 10.08 4.96 -7.89
CA LEU A 31 10.07 3.49 -7.90
C LEU A 31 10.64 2.92 -9.19
N SER A 32 10.37 3.55 -10.32
CA SER A 32 10.87 3.11 -11.63
C SER A 32 12.39 3.11 -11.72
N LEU A 33 13.09 4.07 -11.08
CA LEU A 33 14.54 4.09 -11.00
C LEU A 33 15.09 2.86 -10.28
N VAL A 34 14.46 2.48 -9.18
CA VAL A 34 14.89 1.31 -8.39
C VAL A 34 14.53 0.02 -9.11
N CYS A 35 13.37 -0.03 -9.76
CA CYS A 35 12.96 -1.18 -10.55
C CYS A 35 13.89 -1.43 -11.74
N ASP A 36 14.34 -0.37 -12.43
CA ASP A 36 15.32 -0.45 -13.52
C ASP A 36 16.65 -1.03 -13.02
N LEU A 37 17.15 -0.53 -11.87
CA LEU A 37 18.39 -1.03 -11.24
C LEU A 37 18.30 -2.51 -10.84
N CYS A 38 17.14 -2.97 -10.40
CA CYS A 38 16.92 -4.34 -9.94
C CYS A 38 16.39 -5.26 -11.03
N HIS A 39 16.23 -4.78 -12.26
CA HIS A 39 15.63 -5.50 -13.40
C HIS A 39 14.24 -6.07 -13.07
N ARG A 40 13.42 -5.30 -12.32
CA ARG A 40 12.06 -5.64 -11.96
C ARG A 40 11.06 -4.78 -12.73
N LYS A 41 9.88 -5.33 -12.99
CA LYS A 41 8.76 -4.57 -13.52
C LYS A 41 8.15 -3.71 -12.43
N LEU A 42 7.64 -2.53 -12.84
CA LEU A 42 6.76 -1.69 -12.05
C LEU A 42 5.38 -1.71 -12.71
N GLU A 43 4.44 -2.37 -12.06
CA GLU A 43 3.04 -2.41 -12.47
C GLU A 43 2.29 -1.25 -11.81
N ILE A 44 1.78 -0.33 -12.60
CA ILE A 44 1.10 0.89 -12.16
C ILE A 44 -0.39 0.74 -12.46
N PHE A 45 -1.20 0.68 -11.41
CA PHE A 45 -2.65 0.62 -11.49
C PHE A 45 -3.24 1.97 -11.11
N ASP A 46 -3.96 2.58 -12.02
CA ASP A 46 -4.64 3.86 -11.80
C ASP A 46 -5.78 4.02 -12.81
N SER A 47 -6.82 4.73 -12.42
CA SER A 47 -7.89 5.11 -13.35
C SER A 47 -7.41 6.14 -14.35
N PHE A 48 -6.40 6.94 -13.99
CA PHE A 48 -5.94 8.16 -14.68
C PHE A 48 -7.07 9.17 -14.93
N ALA A 49 -8.16 8.99 -14.21
CA ALA A 49 -9.37 9.82 -14.25
C ALA A 49 -9.77 10.34 -12.84
N GLY A 50 -8.93 10.06 -11.84
CA GLY A 50 -9.16 10.40 -10.44
C GLY A 50 -9.99 9.37 -9.68
N LEU A 51 -10.42 9.72 -8.47
CA LEU A 51 -11.14 8.82 -7.58
C LEU A 51 -12.47 8.34 -8.18
N PRO A 52 -12.92 7.11 -7.86
CA PRO A 52 -14.28 6.67 -8.12
C PRO A 52 -15.28 7.48 -7.29
N GLU A 53 -16.58 7.20 -7.45
CA GLU A 53 -17.59 7.76 -6.55
C GLU A 53 -17.37 7.19 -5.14
N PRO A 54 -17.03 8.01 -4.14
CA PRO A 54 -16.82 7.54 -2.77
C PRO A 54 -18.12 7.01 -2.16
N PHE A 55 -18.03 5.95 -1.37
CA PHE A 55 -19.17 5.52 -0.54
C PHE A 55 -19.50 6.56 0.52
N SER A 56 -20.70 6.44 1.12
CA SER A 56 -21.19 7.42 2.10
C SER A 56 -20.25 7.57 3.30
N THR A 57 -19.59 6.48 3.71
CA THR A 57 -18.63 6.47 4.81
C THR A 57 -17.35 7.25 4.47
N ASP A 58 -16.87 7.14 3.24
CA ASP A 58 -15.68 7.87 2.78
C ASP A 58 -15.97 9.37 2.57
N LYS A 59 -17.23 9.74 2.30
CA LYS A 59 -17.62 11.16 2.11
C LYS A 59 -17.60 11.98 3.40
N GLU A 60 -17.67 11.33 4.55
CA GLU A 60 -17.64 11.98 5.85
C GLU A 60 -16.21 12.29 6.33
N HIS A 61 -15.22 11.73 5.66
CA HIS A 61 -13.82 11.94 6.02
C HIS A 61 -13.26 13.20 5.35
N VAL A 62 -13.26 14.25 6.14
CA VAL A 62 -12.59 15.50 5.80
C VAL A 62 -11.18 15.42 6.38
N LEU A 63 -10.18 15.21 5.54
CA LEU A 63 -8.81 15.36 5.97
C LEU A 63 -8.52 16.85 6.13
N VAL A 64 -8.37 17.27 7.38
CA VAL A 64 -7.85 18.61 7.67
C VAL A 64 -6.33 18.48 7.78
N ASP A 65 -5.63 18.60 6.67
CA ASP A 65 -4.20 18.80 6.71
C ASP A 65 -3.91 20.28 6.89
N LEU A 66 -3.20 20.60 7.91
CA LEU A 66 -2.63 21.88 8.41
C LEU A 66 -3.26 23.19 7.92
N HIS A 67 -3.80 23.30 6.72
CA HIS A 67 -4.46 24.48 6.13
C HIS A 67 -5.37 24.15 4.94
N GLU A 68 -5.52 22.88 4.56
CA GLU A 68 -6.35 22.47 3.43
C GLU A 68 -7.35 21.40 3.82
N ILE A 69 -8.58 21.56 3.35
CA ILE A 69 -9.64 20.56 3.49
C ILE A 69 -9.63 19.74 2.20
N HIS A 70 -9.18 18.50 2.29
CA HIS A 70 -9.26 17.58 1.16
C HIS A 70 -10.64 16.91 1.18
N ILE A 71 -11.40 17.13 0.12
CA ILE A 71 -12.68 16.46 -0.07
C ILE A 71 -12.48 15.34 -1.07
N TYR A 72 -12.69 14.11 -0.63
CA TYR A 72 -12.70 12.96 -1.52
C TYR A 72 -13.97 12.98 -2.37
N ALA A 73 -13.84 13.47 -3.59
CA ALA A 73 -14.92 13.54 -4.55
C ALA A 73 -14.55 12.73 -5.81
N LYS A 74 -15.57 12.25 -6.51
CA LYS A 74 -15.36 11.63 -7.81
C LYS A 74 -14.52 12.53 -8.73
N GLY A 75 -13.48 11.97 -9.32
CA GLY A 75 -12.55 12.68 -10.20
C GLY A 75 -11.50 13.53 -9.48
N ALA A 76 -11.51 13.61 -8.14
CA ALA A 76 -10.40 14.22 -7.39
C ALA A 76 -9.10 13.43 -7.60
N PHE A 77 -7.96 14.08 -7.39
CA PHE A 77 -6.62 13.49 -7.56
C PHE A 77 -6.39 12.88 -8.95
N CYS A 78 -6.96 13.48 -9.99
CA CYS A 78 -6.75 13.04 -11.37
C CYS A 78 -5.34 13.38 -11.86
N GLY A 79 -4.64 12.38 -12.41
CA GLY A 79 -3.40 12.52 -13.16
C GLY A 79 -3.56 11.83 -14.51
N PRO A 80 -3.83 12.56 -15.61
CA PRO A 80 -4.01 11.94 -16.93
C PRO A 80 -2.81 11.10 -17.35
N LEU A 81 -3.03 9.94 -17.95
CA LEU A 81 -2.00 8.96 -18.31
C LEU A 81 -0.79 9.58 -19.02
N GLU A 82 -1.02 10.48 -19.97
CA GLU A 82 0.06 11.12 -20.72
C GLU A 82 0.91 12.06 -19.85
N GLU A 83 0.30 12.73 -18.87
CA GLU A 83 1.03 13.54 -17.88
C GLU A 83 1.90 12.64 -17.02
N VAL A 84 1.34 11.53 -16.50
CA VAL A 84 2.07 10.55 -15.69
C VAL A 84 3.24 9.95 -16.44
N ARG A 85 3.02 9.50 -17.69
CA ARG A 85 4.07 8.97 -18.57
C ARG A 85 5.15 10.01 -18.83
N GLY A 86 4.76 11.25 -19.09
CA GLY A 86 5.68 12.37 -19.28
C GLY A 86 6.55 12.64 -18.05
N ASN A 87 5.94 12.63 -16.88
CA ASN A 87 6.66 12.83 -15.61
C ASN A 87 7.63 11.66 -15.31
N ILE A 88 7.21 10.41 -15.50
CA ILE A 88 8.09 9.26 -15.32
C ILE A 88 9.24 9.28 -16.34
N THR A 89 8.98 9.65 -17.59
CA THR A 89 10.03 9.78 -18.60
C THR A 89 11.04 10.85 -18.23
N LYS A 90 10.59 11.95 -17.65
CA LYS A 90 11.44 13.10 -17.27
C LYS A 90 12.24 12.88 -16.00
N TYR A 91 11.63 12.26 -14.99
CA TYR A 91 12.18 12.18 -13.63
C TYR A 91 12.55 10.77 -13.17
N GLY A 92 12.18 9.75 -13.94
CA GLY A 92 12.38 8.34 -13.64
C GLY A 92 12.88 7.54 -14.83
N LYS A 93 12.43 6.30 -14.94
CA LYS A 93 12.67 5.36 -16.04
C LYS A 93 11.36 4.77 -16.52
N ILE A 94 11.01 4.99 -17.78
CA ILE A 94 9.77 4.48 -18.35
C ILE A 94 9.86 2.98 -18.71
N SER A 95 11.08 2.47 -18.96
CA SER A 95 11.32 1.11 -19.44
C SER A 95 10.74 0.00 -18.55
N PRO A 96 10.82 0.05 -17.21
CA PRO A 96 10.25 -0.99 -16.37
C PRO A 96 8.74 -0.84 -16.13
N CYS A 97 8.12 0.27 -16.57
CA CYS A 97 6.75 0.63 -16.22
C CYS A 97 5.72 -0.03 -17.14
N HIS A 98 4.72 -0.66 -16.53
CA HIS A 98 3.51 -1.19 -17.18
C HIS A 98 2.29 -0.47 -16.61
N PHE A 99 1.46 0.10 -17.46
CA PHE A 99 0.29 0.89 -17.07
C PHE A 99 -0.98 0.07 -17.23
N ASN A 100 -1.67 -0.15 -16.12
CA ASN A 100 -2.95 -0.84 -16.04
C ASN A 100 -4.05 0.21 -15.83
N VAL A 101 -4.67 0.64 -16.93
CA VAL A 101 -5.59 1.78 -16.99
C VAL A 101 -7.01 1.36 -16.64
N GLY A 102 -7.56 1.89 -15.57
CA GLY A 102 -8.93 1.62 -15.11
C GLY A 102 -9.02 1.59 -13.58
N TYR A 103 -10.23 1.52 -13.07
CA TYR A 103 -10.45 1.34 -11.64
C TYR A 103 -9.99 -0.04 -11.17
N PHE A 104 -9.64 -0.16 -9.89
CA PHE A 104 -9.02 -1.36 -9.32
C PHE A 104 -9.90 -2.61 -9.45
N ASP A 105 -11.21 -2.47 -9.28
CA ASP A 105 -12.20 -3.54 -9.46
C ASP A 105 -12.27 -4.08 -10.90
N GLN A 106 -11.83 -3.29 -11.87
CA GLN A 106 -11.81 -3.65 -13.29
C GLN A 106 -10.47 -4.24 -13.73
N THR A 107 -9.37 -3.76 -13.17
CA THR A 107 -8.02 -4.09 -13.64
C THR A 107 -7.36 -5.21 -12.84
N LEU A 108 -7.46 -5.16 -11.51
CA LEU A 108 -6.81 -6.14 -10.64
C LEU A 108 -7.29 -7.59 -10.79
N PRO A 109 -8.57 -7.88 -11.11
CA PRO A 109 -9.02 -9.26 -11.37
C PRO A 109 -8.28 -9.96 -12.52
N HIS A 110 -7.65 -9.20 -13.42
CA HIS A 110 -6.90 -9.72 -14.57
C HIS A 110 -5.40 -9.83 -14.32
N PHE A 111 -4.93 -9.38 -13.16
CA PHE A 111 -3.52 -9.43 -12.78
C PHE A 111 -3.24 -10.71 -11.97
N SER A 112 -2.21 -11.45 -12.35
CA SER A 112 -1.85 -12.74 -11.75
C SER A 112 -0.36 -12.93 -11.49
N SER A 113 0.46 -11.91 -11.79
CA SER A 113 1.90 -12.01 -11.57
C SER A 113 2.25 -11.90 -10.08
N PRO A 114 3.25 -12.63 -9.59
CA PRO A 114 3.71 -12.48 -8.21
C PRO A 114 4.22 -11.06 -7.95
N CYS A 115 4.08 -10.62 -6.70
CA CYS A 115 4.50 -9.30 -6.23
C CYS A 115 5.56 -9.42 -5.14
N VAL A 116 6.54 -8.54 -5.15
CA VAL A 116 7.59 -8.45 -4.12
C VAL A 116 7.48 -7.18 -3.28
N LEU A 117 6.74 -6.20 -3.73
CA LEU A 117 6.38 -5.02 -2.99
C LEU A 117 5.10 -4.42 -3.58
N ILE A 118 4.20 -4.00 -2.72
CA ILE A 118 2.98 -3.28 -3.10
C ILE A 118 3.01 -1.93 -2.40
N PHE A 119 2.73 -0.86 -3.15
CA PHE A 119 2.50 0.48 -2.63
C PHE A 119 1.08 0.91 -2.94
N LEU A 120 0.35 1.28 -1.90
CA LEU A 120 -1.04 1.71 -1.97
C LEU A 120 -1.12 3.18 -1.57
N ASP A 121 -1.60 4.02 -2.50
CA ASP A 121 -1.90 5.43 -2.34
C ASP A 121 -3.29 5.65 -2.96
N VAL A 122 -4.31 5.14 -2.27
CA VAL A 122 -5.63 4.87 -2.86
C VAL A 122 -6.76 5.66 -2.23
N ASP A 123 -6.44 6.44 -1.19
CA ASP A 123 -7.30 7.39 -0.48
C ASP A 123 -8.55 6.78 0.20
N LEU A 124 -9.21 5.81 -0.43
CA LEU A 124 -10.49 5.25 0.00
C LEU A 124 -10.34 3.85 0.60
N LEU A 125 -11.06 3.57 1.69
CA LEU A 125 -11.05 2.27 2.35
C LEU A 125 -11.52 1.14 1.42
N ASP A 126 -12.55 1.37 0.61
CA ASP A 126 -13.05 0.39 -0.35
C ASP A 126 -12.02 0.08 -1.44
N SER A 127 -11.32 1.10 -1.93
CA SER A 127 -10.20 0.93 -2.86
C SER A 127 -9.06 0.11 -2.23
N LEU A 128 -8.73 0.37 -0.97
CA LEU A 128 -7.74 -0.39 -0.22
C LEU A 128 -8.14 -1.86 -0.09
N GLN A 129 -9.37 -2.14 0.32
CA GLN A 129 -9.90 -3.51 0.46
C GLN A 129 -9.89 -4.26 -0.88
N THR A 130 -10.25 -3.57 -1.97
CA THR A 130 -10.19 -4.11 -3.32
C THR A 130 -8.75 -4.49 -3.68
N CYS A 131 -7.80 -3.61 -3.45
CA CYS A 131 -6.38 -3.88 -3.68
C CYS A 131 -5.90 -5.11 -2.88
N PHE A 132 -6.21 -5.19 -1.58
CA PHE A 132 -5.82 -6.33 -0.77
C PHE A 132 -6.46 -7.64 -1.23
N THR A 133 -7.73 -7.58 -1.66
CA THR A 133 -8.44 -8.77 -2.16
C THR A 133 -7.70 -9.46 -3.31
N TYR A 134 -7.15 -8.69 -4.23
CA TYR A 134 -6.48 -9.24 -5.42
C TYR A 134 -4.96 -9.35 -5.28
N LEU A 135 -4.32 -8.43 -4.57
CA LEU A 135 -2.86 -8.37 -4.53
C LEU A 135 -2.23 -9.14 -3.35
N TRP A 136 -2.95 -9.26 -2.20
CA TRP A 136 -2.41 -10.00 -1.07
C TRP A 136 -2.10 -11.47 -1.37
N PRO A 137 -2.94 -12.22 -2.11
CA PRO A 137 -2.61 -13.58 -2.51
C PRO A 137 -1.34 -13.67 -3.36
N LEU A 138 -1.08 -12.67 -4.20
CA LEU A 138 0.06 -12.61 -5.13
C LEU A 138 1.36 -12.12 -4.48
N LEU A 139 1.27 -11.46 -3.33
CA LEU A 139 2.44 -10.98 -2.60
C LEU A 139 3.26 -12.17 -2.09
N GLN A 140 4.56 -12.15 -2.32
CA GLN A 140 5.48 -13.17 -1.82
C GLN A 140 5.61 -13.08 -0.28
N ASN A 141 5.87 -14.22 0.37
CA ASN A 141 6.09 -14.28 1.81
C ASN A 141 7.34 -13.47 2.21
N GLY A 142 7.26 -12.75 3.31
CA GLY A 142 8.31 -11.85 3.78
C GLY A 142 8.37 -10.52 3.03
N CYS A 143 7.47 -10.29 2.06
CA CYS A 143 7.40 -9.08 1.28
C CYS A 143 6.42 -8.05 1.88
N TYR A 144 6.48 -6.83 1.40
CA TYR A 144 5.93 -5.65 2.05
C TYR A 144 4.75 -5.07 1.28
N VAL A 145 3.73 -4.63 2.01
CA VAL A 145 2.73 -3.67 1.54
C VAL A 145 2.96 -2.36 2.27
N PHE A 146 3.14 -1.28 1.54
CA PHE A 146 3.18 0.08 2.05
C PHE A 146 1.86 0.78 1.74
N THR A 147 1.36 1.59 2.66
CA THR A 147 0.23 2.50 2.41
C THR A 147 0.61 3.93 2.77
N HIS A 148 0.10 4.88 1.99
CA HIS A 148 0.31 6.30 2.23
C HIS A 148 -0.66 6.85 3.29
N GLU A 149 -1.81 6.21 3.49
CA GLU A 149 -2.89 6.67 4.36
C GLU A 149 -2.81 6.12 5.79
N ALA A 150 -1.62 5.77 6.29
CA ALA A 150 -1.47 5.24 7.65
C ALA A 150 -1.89 6.22 8.77
N HIS A 151 -2.12 7.48 8.43
CA HIS A 151 -2.66 8.51 9.34
C HIS A 151 -4.20 8.52 9.39
N HIS A 152 -4.88 7.83 8.49
CA HIS A 152 -6.33 7.66 8.50
C HIS A 152 -6.71 6.51 9.44
N MET A 153 -7.47 6.82 10.48
CA MET A 153 -7.82 5.83 11.52
C MET A 153 -8.54 4.62 10.97
N GLU A 154 -9.39 4.79 9.95
CA GLU A 154 -10.13 3.69 9.34
C GLU A 154 -9.24 2.79 8.51
N ILE A 155 -8.36 3.39 7.70
CA ILE A 155 -7.38 2.65 6.93
C ILE A 155 -6.39 1.95 7.85
N ALA A 156 -5.88 2.64 8.88
CA ALA A 156 -5.01 2.01 9.87
C ALA A 156 -5.75 0.88 10.62
N GLY A 157 -7.01 1.12 11.00
CA GLY A 157 -7.88 0.14 11.67
C GLY A 157 -8.13 -1.11 10.84
N PHE A 158 -8.20 -0.99 9.52
CA PHE A 158 -8.40 -2.13 8.62
C PHE A 158 -7.35 -3.22 8.81
N PHE A 159 -6.11 -2.86 9.05
CA PHE A 159 -5.01 -3.82 9.27
C PHE A 159 -5.15 -4.63 10.57
N PHE A 160 -6.13 -4.32 11.40
CA PHE A 160 -6.46 -5.00 12.66
C PHE A 160 -7.87 -5.60 12.65
N GLN A 161 -8.60 -5.53 11.53
CA GLN A 161 -9.97 -6.09 11.38
C GLN A 161 -9.92 -7.61 11.18
N GLU A 162 -9.69 -8.35 12.24
CA GLU A 162 -9.48 -9.80 12.24
C GLU A 162 -10.57 -10.57 11.48
N GLU A 163 -11.84 -10.17 11.62
CA GLU A 163 -12.97 -10.79 10.95
C GLU A 163 -12.85 -10.70 9.42
N TRP A 164 -12.52 -9.50 8.89
CA TRP A 164 -12.33 -9.30 7.45
C TRP A 164 -11.17 -10.16 6.93
N TRP A 165 -10.02 -10.13 7.60
CA TRP A 165 -8.83 -10.85 7.19
C TRP A 165 -9.05 -12.36 7.22
N ARG A 166 -9.68 -12.91 8.26
CA ARG A 166 -9.98 -14.34 8.33
C ARG A 166 -11.00 -14.77 7.29
N SER A 167 -12.06 -13.99 7.08
CA SER A 167 -13.12 -14.35 6.14
C SER A 167 -12.73 -14.21 4.67
N LYS A 168 -11.93 -13.20 4.33
CA LYS A 168 -11.56 -12.88 2.95
C LYS A 168 -10.19 -13.39 2.54
N MET A 169 -9.20 -13.26 3.43
CA MET A 169 -7.80 -13.59 3.13
C MET A 169 -7.34 -14.91 3.76
N HIS A 170 -8.19 -15.54 4.59
CA HIS A 170 -7.91 -16.81 5.28
C HIS A 170 -6.62 -16.74 6.13
N CYS A 171 -6.30 -15.59 6.65
CA CYS A 171 -5.15 -15.36 7.53
C CYS A 171 -5.53 -14.41 8.69
N ALA A 172 -4.68 -14.33 9.69
CA ALA A 172 -4.81 -13.33 10.74
C ALA A 172 -4.59 -11.92 10.16
N ALA A 173 -5.18 -10.91 10.80
CA ALA A 173 -4.92 -9.52 10.47
C ALA A 173 -3.41 -9.23 10.63
N PRO A 174 -2.75 -8.64 9.62
CA PRO A 174 -1.28 -8.54 9.62
C PRO A 174 -0.73 -7.44 10.54
N GLY A 175 -1.60 -6.56 11.04
CA GLY A 175 -1.17 -5.36 11.75
C GLY A 175 -0.52 -4.32 10.84
N LEU A 176 -0.23 -3.16 11.41
CA LEU A 176 0.40 -2.04 10.70
C LEU A 176 1.59 -1.52 11.49
N ILE A 177 2.72 -1.39 10.83
CA ILE A 177 3.91 -0.74 11.37
C ILE A 177 4.03 0.61 10.68
N GLY A 178 3.91 1.69 11.45
CA GLY A 178 3.88 3.01 10.88
C GLY A 178 5.00 3.89 11.39
N ALA A 179 5.84 4.37 10.50
CA ALA A 179 6.61 5.58 10.76
C ALA A 179 5.72 6.83 10.62
N GLY A 180 4.54 6.66 10.01
CA GLY A 180 3.65 7.74 9.63
C GLY A 180 2.37 7.87 10.44
N THR A 181 2.20 7.10 11.51
CA THR A 181 0.97 7.15 12.32
C THR A 181 0.78 8.48 13.08
N GLY A 182 1.68 9.46 12.90
CA GLY A 182 1.61 10.72 13.62
C GLY A 182 1.85 10.58 15.13
N LEU A 183 2.01 9.38 15.63
CA LEU A 183 2.27 9.12 17.04
C LEU A 183 3.70 9.55 17.40
N GLY A 184 3.80 10.68 18.06
CA GLY A 184 5.04 11.15 18.66
C GLY A 184 5.97 11.94 17.74
N LEU A 185 5.56 12.29 16.55
CA LEU A 185 6.41 13.05 15.64
C LEU A 185 5.88 14.47 15.44
N LEU A 186 6.45 15.34 16.21
CA LEU A 186 6.56 16.78 16.06
C LEU A 186 5.27 17.59 16.21
N PRO A 187 5.09 18.18 17.37
CA PRO A 187 4.37 19.41 17.47
C PRO A 187 5.29 20.51 16.92
N GLY A 188 4.92 21.15 15.86
CA GLY A 188 5.63 22.33 15.42
C GLY A 188 5.62 22.50 13.91
N SER A 189 5.50 23.74 13.52
CA SER A 189 5.58 24.22 12.15
C SER A 189 6.81 23.65 11.45
N GLY A 190 6.62 22.94 10.35
CA GLY A 190 7.67 22.49 9.44
C GLY A 190 8.23 21.10 9.67
N GLY A 191 7.63 20.29 10.55
CA GLY A 191 7.99 18.88 10.67
C GLY A 191 7.49 18.06 9.48
N PHE A 192 8.36 17.22 8.91
CA PHE A 192 7.92 16.19 7.96
C PHE A 192 6.98 15.21 8.66
N ARG A 193 5.73 15.19 8.24
CA ARG A 193 4.81 14.13 8.59
C ARG A 193 4.91 13.07 7.50
N SER A 194 5.32 11.85 7.86
CA SER A 194 5.19 10.74 6.95
C SER A 194 3.86 10.06 7.22
N ALA A 195 3.01 10.00 6.23
CA ALA A 195 1.77 9.22 6.25
C ALA A 195 2.02 7.73 5.90
N LEU A 196 3.28 7.34 5.68
CA LEU A 196 3.65 6.02 5.23
C LEU A 196 3.63 5.00 6.37
N GLY A 197 2.79 3.99 6.23
CA GLY A 197 2.82 2.77 7.05
C GLY A 197 3.11 1.54 6.20
N TYR A 198 3.37 0.41 6.84
CA TYR A 198 3.57 -0.84 6.12
C TYR A 198 3.16 -2.05 6.93
N THR A 199 2.89 -3.13 6.22
CA THR A 199 2.78 -4.47 6.78
C THR A 199 3.65 -5.45 5.99
N VAL A 200 3.89 -6.62 6.59
CA VAL A 200 4.69 -7.69 5.98
C VAL A 200 3.83 -8.94 5.88
N LYS A 201 3.81 -9.57 4.71
CA LYS A 201 3.15 -10.86 4.55
C LYS A 201 3.99 -11.94 5.24
N ASN A 202 3.59 -12.29 6.45
CA ASN A 202 4.24 -13.35 7.21
C ASN A 202 3.28 -14.55 7.36
N PRO A 203 3.56 -15.71 6.73
CA PRO A 203 2.72 -16.89 6.87
C PRO A 203 2.75 -17.48 8.28
N ASN A 204 3.77 -17.13 9.07
CA ASN A 204 4.00 -17.67 10.41
C ASN A 204 3.57 -16.68 11.51
N THR A 205 2.56 -15.83 11.25
CA THR A 205 2.04 -14.90 12.27
C THR A 205 1.54 -15.59 13.53
N HIS A 206 1.25 -16.88 13.48
CA HIS A 206 0.94 -17.68 14.67
C HIS A 206 2.13 -17.95 15.58
N ASP A 207 3.36 -17.86 15.07
CA ASP A 207 4.58 -18.08 15.88
C ASP A 207 4.90 -16.88 16.78
N PHE A 208 4.23 -15.74 16.56
CA PHE A 208 4.34 -14.54 17.40
C PHE A 208 3.27 -14.44 18.49
N ASP A 209 2.54 -15.49 18.79
CA ASP A 209 1.72 -15.54 19.99
C ASP A 209 2.62 -15.72 21.22
N LEU A 210 3.32 -14.64 21.58
CA LEU A 210 4.15 -14.57 22.78
C LEU A 210 3.37 -14.96 24.04
N ASN A 211 2.06 -14.69 24.07
CA ASN A 211 1.19 -15.07 25.18
C ASN A 211 1.05 -16.58 25.27
N ARG A 212 0.96 -17.27 24.13
CA ARG A 212 0.87 -18.73 24.10
C ARG A 212 2.17 -19.39 24.56
N GLN A 213 3.31 -18.89 24.11
CA GLN A 213 4.62 -19.36 24.57
C GLN A 213 4.83 -19.11 26.06
N TYR A 214 4.40 -17.96 26.60
CA TYR A 214 4.46 -17.68 28.03
C TYR A 214 3.51 -18.56 28.85
N LEU A 215 2.31 -18.84 28.37
CA LEU A 215 1.34 -19.70 29.04
C LEU A 215 1.80 -21.16 29.07
N GLU A 216 2.42 -21.65 27.99
CA GLU A 216 2.96 -23.01 27.92
C GLU A 216 4.20 -23.19 28.79
N GLN A 217 5.03 -22.14 28.97
CA GLN A 217 6.20 -22.17 29.84
C GLN A 217 5.87 -21.96 31.33
N SER A 218 4.74 -21.35 31.65
CA SER A 218 4.31 -21.07 33.02
C SER A 218 3.33 -22.10 33.60
N SER A 219 2.94 -23.12 32.86
CA SER A 219 2.16 -24.24 33.42
C SER A 219 3.10 -25.14 34.23
N PRO A 220 2.94 -25.21 35.54
CA PRO A 220 3.71 -26.17 36.31
C PRO A 220 3.35 -27.58 35.84
N ALA A 221 4.37 -28.38 35.55
CA ALA A 221 4.19 -29.79 35.32
C ALA A 221 3.49 -30.38 36.55
N LEU A 222 2.23 -30.81 36.38
CA LEU A 222 1.46 -31.61 37.31
C LEU A 222 1.95 -33.05 37.31
#